data_c56edf0b206dba6402214f1c5b845f05
#
_entry.id   c56edf0b206dba6402214f1c5b845f05
#
_cell.length_a   1.000
_cell.length_b   1.000
_cell.length_c   1.000
_cell.angle_alpha   90.00
_cell.angle_beta   90.00
_cell.angle_gamma   90.00
#
_symmetry.space_group_name_H-M   'P 1'
#
loop_
_entity.id
_entity.type
_entity.pdbx_description
1 polymer ?
#
loop_
_entity_poly.entity_id
_entity_poly.type
_entity_poly.pdbx_seq_one_letter_code
_entity_poly.pdbx_strand_id
1 'polypeptide(L)'
;MAGAPPGAGTPHVFKLLVLGGTGFVGSSVCEKLVERSGGADARIRVATRHRTRARHLQLLPTVEIAAGDVHDDKTLAWMLRDTDAVINLVAVLHGSEDEFDRVHVRLPQRLGEACRRAGVRRLIHVSALGAAADAPSRYLRSKARGEAALRAAGLDMTVLRPSVIFGERDRFLNLFASLQTLFPVMPLAGAAARFQPVWVEDVALAVARCLDDASTAGLTIECVGPRVYTLRELVELAGHWSGSRRPVLALPAALGRLQALAMELLPGRKLMSRDNIDSMKVASVASGKLPGLERLGIETTPLESIAPRYLGHVSGEARLEAWRARARRG
;
A
#
# COMPACT_ATOMS: atom_id res chain seq x y z
N MET A 1 32.14 -48.46 -16.02
CA MET A 1 32.09 -47.40 -14.98
C MET A 1 31.51 -46.16 -15.62
N ALA A 2 30.23 -45.91 -15.42
CA ALA A 2 29.56 -44.72 -15.95
C ALA A 2 29.79 -43.58 -14.94
N GLY A 3 30.42 -42.47 -15.41
CA GLY A 3 30.66 -41.29 -14.62
C GLY A 3 29.35 -40.60 -14.22
N ALA A 4 29.24 -40.24 -12.96
CA ALA A 4 28.13 -39.45 -12.45
C ALA A 4 28.07 -38.07 -13.16
N PRO A 5 26.87 -37.51 -13.44
CA PRO A 5 26.75 -36.19 -14.04
C PRO A 5 27.25 -35.10 -13.08
N PRO A 6 27.90 -34.03 -13.61
CA PRO A 6 28.40 -32.95 -12.78
C PRO A 6 27.27 -32.20 -12.07
N GLY A 7 27.44 -32.03 -10.79
CA GLY A 7 26.76 -31.25 -9.78
C GLY A 7 25.54 -30.44 -10.19
N ALA A 8 24.37 -30.90 -9.74
CA ALA A 8 23.23 -30.01 -9.54
C ALA A 8 23.67 -29.00 -8.48
N GLY A 9 23.95 -27.75 -8.90
CA GLY A 9 24.18 -26.65 -7.97
C GLY A 9 23.00 -26.59 -7.02
N THR A 10 23.29 -26.38 -5.73
CA THR A 10 22.26 -26.15 -4.70
C THR A 10 21.28 -25.10 -5.23
N PRO A 11 19.97 -25.38 -5.26
CA PRO A 11 19.00 -24.42 -5.75
C PRO A 11 19.16 -23.10 -4.98
N HIS A 12 19.35 -22.00 -5.71
CA HIS A 12 19.51 -20.69 -5.11
C HIS A 12 18.18 -20.26 -4.47
N VAL A 13 18.12 -20.28 -3.14
CA VAL A 13 16.98 -19.77 -2.38
C VAL A 13 16.92 -18.24 -2.52
N PHE A 14 15.88 -17.73 -3.17
CA PHE A 14 15.74 -16.30 -3.41
C PHE A 14 15.44 -15.54 -2.10
N LYS A 15 16.30 -14.59 -1.73
CA LYS A 15 16.22 -13.86 -0.45
C LYS A 15 15.72 -12.45 -0.64
N LEU A 16 14.61 -12.14 0.01
CA LEU A 16 13.89 -10.85 -0.09
C LEU A 16 13.96 -10.08 1.22
N LEU A 17 14.13 -8.76 1.14
CA LEU A 17 13.91 -7.83 2.26
C LEU A 17 12.66 -7.00 1.98
N VAL A 18 11.67 -7.07 2.88
CA VAL A 18 10.42 -6.31 2.79
C VAL A 18 10.38 -5.25 3.89
N LEU A 19 10.49 -4.00 3.51
CA LEU A 19 10.31 -2.84 4.40
C LEU A 19 8.83 -2.45 4.40
N GLY A 20 8.22 -2.37 5.58
CA GLY A 20 6.79 -2.09 5.72
C GLY A 20 5.88 -3.32 5.56
N GLY A 21 6.42 -4.54 5.59
CA GLY A 21 5.69 -5.79 5.41
C GLY A 21 4.60 -6.06 6.45
N THR A 22 4.68 -5.45 7.65
CA THR A 22 3.64 -5.57 8.69
C THR A 22 2.43 -4.65 8.50
N GLY A 23 2.45 -3.81 7.46
CA GLY A 23 1.36 -2.91 7.10
C GLY A 23 0.25 -3.60 6.31
N PHE A 24 -0.82 -2.84 5.98
CA PHE A 24 -1.96 -3.32 5.19
C PHE A 24 -1.52 -3.95 3.85
N VAL A 25 -0.85 -3.18 3.01
CA VAL A 25 -0.33 -3.67 1.72
C VAL A 25 0.76 -4.72 1.92
N GLY A 26 1.64 -4.49 2.91
CA GLY A 26 2.77 -5.36 3.17
C GLY A 26 2.39 -6.79 3.54
N SER A 27 1.29 -6.97 4.25
CA SER A 27 0.81 -8.32 4.61
C SER A 27 0.38 -9.10 3.37
N SER A 28 -0.43 -8.50 2.49
CA SER A 28 -0.82 -9.12 1.21
C SER A 28 0.39 -9.39 0.31
N VAL A 29 1.37 -8.48 0.29
CA VAL A 29 2.62 -8.71 -0.44
C VAL A 29 3.36 -9.92 0.13
N CYS A 30 3.51 -10.06 1.45
CA CYS A 30 4.17 -11.21 2.05
C CYS A 30 3.44 -12.52 1.73
N GLU A 31 2.10 -12.55 1.82
CA GLU A 31 1.27 -13.70 1.45
C GLU A 31 1.49 -14.08 -0.02
N LYS A 32 1.44 -13.11 -0.92
CA LYS A 32 1.65 -13.34 -2.36
C LYS A 32 3.07 -13.82 -2.70
N LEU A 33 4.08 -13.36 -1.99
CA LEU A 33 5.46 -13.82 -2.14
C LEU A 33 5.65 -15.27 -1.67
N VAL A 34 4.97 -15.66 -0.60
CA VAL A 34 4.97 -17.06 -0.12
C VAL A 34 4.26 -17.97 -1.13
N GLU A 35 3.09 -17.57 -1.65
CA GLU A 35 2.39 -18.30 -2.71
C GLU A 35 3.27 -18.49 -3.95
N ARG A 36 3.94 -17.41 -4.39
CA ARG A 36 4.86 -17.44 -5.54
C ARG A 36 5.99 -18.45 -5.37
N SER A 37 6.53 -18.59 -4.17
CA SER A 37 7.67 -19.50 -3.89
C SER A 37 7.25 -20.94 -3.63
N GLY A 38 5.97 -21.29 -3.73
CA GLY A 38 5.47 -22.60 -3.35
C GLY A 38 5.75 -22.96 -1.89
N GLY A 39 6.11 -21.96 -1.06
CA GLY A 39 6.42 -22.14 0.36
C GLY A 39 7.80 -22.70 0.68
N ALA A 40 8.71 -22.86 -0.29
CA ALA A 40 10.03 -23.49 -0.08
C ALA A 40 11.22 -22.66 -0.59
N ASP A 41 11.11 -22.08 -1.77
CA ASP A 41 12.28 -21.56 -2.52
C ASP A 41 12.57 -20.06 -2.30
N ALA A 42 12.01 -19.48 -1.25
CA ALA A 42 12.30 -18.10 -0.89
C ALA A 42 12.51 -17.94 0.61
N ARG A 43 13.30 -16.95 1.01
CA ARG A 43 13.39 -16.44 2.37
C ARG A 43 12.99 -14.98 2.37
N ILE A 44 11.89 -14.66 3.05
CA ILE A 44 11.28 -13.33 3.08
C ILE A 44 11.57 -12.69 4.45
N ARG A 45 12.55 -11.81 4.50
CA ARG A 45 12.89 -11.04 5.70
C ARG A 45 11.99 -9.80 5.79
N VAL A 46 11.19 -9.70 6.84
CA VAL A 46 10.28 -8.57 7.09
C VAL A 46 10.85 -7.68 8.18
N ALA A 47 11.22 -6.45 7.83
CA ALA A 47 11.71 -5.45 8.77
C ALA A 47 10.55 -4.89 9.62
N THR A 48 10.72 -4.86 10.96
CA THR A 48 9.74 -4.26 11.86
C THR A 48 10.39 -3.72 13.13
N ARG A 49 9.90 -2.59 13.63
CA ARG A 49 10.29 -2.04 14.95
C ARG A 49 9.55 -2.76 16.11
N HIS A 50 8.42 -3.40 15.81
CA HIS A 50 7.54 -4.00 16.81
C HIS A 50 7.16 -5.44 16.41
N ARG A 51 7.79 -6.45 17.02
CA ARG A 51 7.52 -7.87 16.74
C ARG A 51 6.05 -8.24 16.92
N THR A 52 5.34 -7.60 17.86
CA THR A 52 3.92 -7.86 18.11
C THR A 52 3.02 -7.55 16.92
N ARG A 53 3.39 -6.59 16.09
CA ARG A 53 2.65 -6.25 14.86
C ARG A 53 2.85 -7.25 13.73
N ALA A 54 3.86 -8.10 13.83
CA ALA A 54 4.21 -9.10 12.82
C ALA A 54 3.67 -10.50 13.14
N ARG A 55 2.89 -10.70 14.22
CA ARG A 55 2.42 -12.03 14.66
C ARG A 55 1.69 -12.80 13.57
N HIS A 56 0.86 -12.13 12.78
CA HIS A 56 0.11 -12.76 11.69
C HIS A 56 1.03 -13.25 10.54
N LEU A 57 2.19 -12.62 10.36
CA LEU A 57 3.16 -13.03 9.34
C LEU A 57 4.04 -14.20 9.80
N GLN A 58 4.16 -14.45 11.11
CA GLN A 58 4.94 -15.58 11.63
C GLN A 58 4.32 -16.94 11.32
N LEU A 59 3.06 -16.96 10.91
CA LEU A 59 2.36 -18.18 10.48
C LEU A 59 2.65 -18.53 9.01
N LEU A 60 3.23 -17.60 8.25
CA LEU A 60 3.58 -17.82 6.86
C LEU A 60 4.92 -18.58 6.78
N PRO A 61 5.00 -19.65 5.99
CA PRO A 61 6.26 -20.34 5.75
C PRO A 61 7.24 -19.38 5.08
N THR A 62 8.54 -19.59 5.29
CA THR A 62 9.63 -18.81 4.68
C THR A 62 9.73 -17.34 5.13
N VAL A 63 8.83 -16.84 6.00
CA VAL A 63 8.87 -15.47 6.53
C VAL A 63 9.71 -15.40 7.80
N GLU A 64 10.72 -14.53 7.79
CA GLU A 64 11.60 -14.22 8.93
C GLU A 64 11.35 -12.78 9.40
N ILE A 65 11.08 -12.60 10.70
CA ILE A 65 10.87 -11.27 11.28
C ILE A 65 12.20 -10.69 11.78
N ALA A 66 12.69 -9.68 11.08
CA ALA A 66 13.87 -8.90 11.45
C ALA A 66 13.47 -7.67 12.29
N ALA A 67 13.72 -7.75 13.59
CA ALA A 67 13.42 -6.63 14.49
C ALA A 67 14.52 -5.58 14.43
N GLY A 68 14.16 -4.31 14.18
CA GLY A 68 15.08 -3.19 14.17
C GLY A 68 14.48 -1.96 13.47
N ASP A 69 15.14 -0.81 13.64
CA ASP A 69 14.74 0.42 12.96
C ASP A 69 15.50 0.56 11.64
N VAL A 70 14.78 0.58 10.54
CA VAL A 70 15.33 0.78 9.19
C VAL A 70 15.89 2.19 8.96
N HIS A 71 15.67 3.10 9.89
CA HIS A 71 16.31 4.42 9.92
C HIS A 71 17.70 4.38 10.56
N ASP A 72 18.14 3.28 11.18
CA ASP A 72 19.49 3.06 11.64
C ASP A 72 20.33 2.37 10.54
N ASP A 73 21.45 2.97 10.17
CA ASP A 73 22.28 2.49 9.05
C ASP A 73 22.89 1.12 9.31
N LYS A 74 23.27 0.82 10.57
CA LYS A 74 23.84 -0.49 10.94
C LYS A 74 22.78 -1.59 10.84
N THR A 75 21.58 -1.31 11.33
CA THR A 75 20.41 -2.21 11.24
C THR A 75 20.04 -2.47 9.79
N LEU A 76 19.96 -1.42 8.96
CA LEU A 76 19.65 -1.54 7.54
C LEU A 76 20.69 -2.36 6.78
N ALA A 77 21.97 -2.09 7.03
CA ALA A 77 23.08 -2.86 6.44
C ALA A 77 23.06 -4.33 6.86
N TRP A 78 22.72 -4.63 8.13
CA TRP A 78 22.55 -6.00 8.61
C TRP A 78 21.37 -6.70 7.91
N MET A 79 20.24 -6.02 7.75
CA MET A 79 19.07 -6.59 7.10
C MET A 79 19.28 -6.89 5.62
N LEU A 80 20.18 -6.14 4.96
CA LEU A 80 20.53 -6.33 3.54
C LEU A 80 21.55 -7.45 3.29
N ARG A 81 22.12 -8.06 4.31
CA ARG A 81 23.08 -9.17 4.12
C ARG A 81 22.39 -10.33 3.40
N ASP A 82 23.04 -10.84 2.38
CA ASP A 82 22.54 -11.96 1.57
C ASP A 82 21.12 -11.72 1.01
N THR A 83 20.82 -10.51 0.57
CA THR A 83 19.53 -10.14 0.00
C THR A 83 19.67 -9.99 -1.51
N ASP A 84 18.77 -10.62 -2.29
CA ASP A 84 18.75 -10.54 -3.75
C ASP A 84 17.91 -9.35 -4.24
N ALA A 85 16.80 -9.07 -3.57
CA ALA A 85 15.93 -7.95 -3.92
C ALA A 85 15.26 -7.32 -2.68
N VAL A 86 14.92 -6.03 -2.81
CA VAL A 86 14.26 -5.25 -1.77
C VAL A 86 12.89 -4.76 -2.24
N ILE A 87 11.92 -4.82 -1.35
CA ILE A 87 10.59 -4.25 -1.54
C ILE A 87 10.39 -3.16 -0.49
N ASN A 88 10.22 -1.92 -0.94
CA ASN A 88 9.98 -0.78 -0.05
C ASN A 88 8.53 -0.31 -0.11
N LEU A 89 7.78 -0.61 0.97
CA LEU A 89 6.38 -0.24 1.17
C LEU A 89 6.20 0.78 2.30
N VAL A 90 7.32 1.31 2.86
CA VAL A 90 7.25 2.21 4.00
C VAL A 90 6.67 3.55 3.57
N ALA A 91 5.57 3.94 4.20
CA ALA A 91 4.94 5.23 3.98
C ALA A 91 4.15 5.69 5.21
N VAL A 92 3.95 7.00 5.33
CA VAL A 92 3.02 7.65 6.25
C VAL A 92 2.08 8.54 5.44
N LEU A 93 0.78 8.53 5.80
CA LEU A 93 -0.26 9.30 5.10
C LEU A 93 -0.52 10.66 5.77
N HIS A 94 -0.08 10.81 7.02
CA HIS A 94 -0.23 12.02 7.82
C HIS A 94 1.06 12.25 8.58
N GLY A 95 1.45 13.50 8.74
CA GLY A 95 2.65 13.85 9.49
C GLY A 95 3.06 15.30 9.28
N SER A 96 4.09 15.69 10.01
CA SER A 96 4.79 16.95 9.77
C SER A 96 5.64 16.85 8.48
N GLU A 97 6.14 17.99 8.02
CA GLU A 97 7.06 18.01 6.87
C GLU A 97 8.32 17.19 7.14
N ASP A 98 8.87 17.31 8.36
CA ASP A 98 10.04 16.52 8.77
C ASP A 98 9.73 15.01 8.81
N GLU A 99 8.54 14.60 9.22
CA GLU A 99 8.14 13.20 9.21
C GLU A 99 8.00 12.66 7.79
N PHE A 100 7.38 13.42 6.87
CA PHE A 100 7.35 13.07 5.46
C PHE A 100 8.76 12.99 4.87
N ASP A 101 9.62 13.95 5.20
CA ASP A 101 11.01 13.97 4.74
C ASP A 101 11.80 12.76 5.26
N ARG A 102 11.70 12.47 6.55
CA ARG A 102 12.34 11.33 7.20
C ARG A 102 11.95 10.01 6.55
N VAL A 103 10.64 9.82 6.29
CA VAL A 103 10.09 8.52 5.84
C VAL A 103 10.15 8.39 4.32
N HIS A 104 9.84 9.44 3.58
CA HIS A 104 9.68 9.36 2.13
C HIS A 104 10.92 9.84 1.35
N VAL A 105 11.88 10.52 1.99
CA VAL A 105 13.08 11.03 1.31
C VAL A 105 14.34 10.44 1.92
N ARG A 106 14.61 10.70 3.21
CA ARG A 106 15.87 10.26 3.87
C ARG A 106 15.97 8.73 3.94
N LEU A 107 14.86 8.01 4.23
CA LEU A 107 14.89 6.54 4.21
C LEU A 107 15.17 5.97 2.82
N PRO A 108 14.48 6.39 1.73
CA PRO A 108 14.84 6.02 0.37
C PRO A 108 16.29 6.31 -0.02
N GLN A 109 16.83 7.47 0.34
CA GLN A 109 18.25 7.80 0.10
C GLN A 109 19.19 6.78 0.75
N ARG A 110 19.02 6.55 2.05
CA ARG A 110 19.81 5.56 2.82
C ARG A 110 19.65 4.16 2.26
N LEU A 111 18.42 3.78 1.89
CA LEU A 111 18.14 2.48 1.31
C LEU A 111 18.89 2.29 -0.03
N GLY A 112 18.84 3.27 -0.91
CA GLY A 112 19.56 3.23 -2.18
C GLY A 112 21.07 3.08 -1.99
N GLU A 113 21.66 3.86 -1.07
CA GLU A 113 23.09 3.76 -0.75
C GLU A 113 23.45 2.42 -0.09
N ALA A 114 22.60 1.91 0.82
CA ALA A 114 22.83 0.65 1.50
C ALA A 114 22.71 -0.53 0.53
N CYS A 115 21.75 -0.53 -0.38
CA CYS A 115 21.60 -1.52 -1.45
C CYS A 115 22.87 -1.55 -2.33
N ARG A 116 23.34 -0.39 -2.77
CA ARG A 116 24.58 -0.28 -3.57
C ARG A 116 25.79 -0.88 -2.84
N ARG A 117 25.96 -0.56 -1.55
CA ARG A 117 27.06 -1.11 -0.73
C ARG A 117 26.96 -2.63 -0.53
N ALA A 118 25.74 -3.16 -0.43
CA ALA A 118 25.47 -4.58 -0.25
C ALA A 118 25.45 -5.37 -1.57
N GLY A 119 25.57 -4.71 -2.73
CA GLY A 119 25.48 -5.35 -4.04
C GLY A 119 24.05 -5.73 -4.47
N VAL A 120 23.05 -5.26 -3.74
CA VAL A 120 21.62 -5.51 -4.06
C VAL A 120 21.18 -4.55 -5.16
N ARG A 121 20.89 -5.08 -6.33
CA ARG A 121 20.50 -4.25 -7.48
C ARG A 121 18.99 -4.10 -7.64
N ARG A 122 18.21 -5.17 -7.39
CA ARG A 122 16.76 -5.21 -7.65
C ARG A 122 15.97 -4.55 -6.53
N LEU A 123 15.16 -3.54 -6.87
CA LEU A 123 14.32 -2.80 -5.93
C LEU A 123 12.92 -2.56 -6.49
N ILE A 124 11.88 -2.93 -5.73
CA ILE A 124 10.50 -2.54 -6.00
C ILE A 124 10.11 -1.46 -4.99
N HIS A 125 9.71 -0.29 -5.48
CA HIS A 125 9.31 0.83 -4.62
C HIS A 125 7.85 1.19 -4.83
N VAL A 126 7.05 1.14 -3.77
CA VAL A 126 5.64 1.58 -3.82
C VAL A 126 5.56 3.07 -3.45
N SER A 127 5.22 3.86 -4.45
CA SER A 127 5.02 5.30 -4.37
C SER A 127 3.53 5.64 -4.25
N ALA A 128 3.06 6.66 -4.95
CA ALA A 128 1.66 7.04 -5.03
C ALA A 128 1.34 7.66 -6.39
N LEU A 129 0.14 7.44 -6.88
CA LEU A 129 -0.36 8.09 -8.08
C LEU A 129 -0.42 9.61 -7.85
N GLY A 130 -0.03 10.39 -8.86
CA GLY A 130 0.08 11.84 -8.73
C GLY A 130 1.35 12.35 -8.05
N ALA A 131 2.31 11.48 -7.68
CA ALA A 131 3.61 11.92 -7.17
C ALA A 131 4.36 12.74 -8.21
N ALA A 132 4.58 14.02 -7.91
CA ALA A 132 5.29 14.99 -8.74
C ALA A 132 5.99 16.05 -7.86
N ALA A 133 7.07 16.64 -8.37
CA ALA A 133 7.85 17.62 -7.61
C ALA A 133 7.05 18.91 -7.30
N ASP A 134 6.11 19.26 -8.18
CA ASP A 134 5.21 20.41 -8.10
C ASP A 134 3.80 20.06 -7.59
N ALA A 135 3.58 18.84 -7.11
CA ALA A 135 2.28 18.42 -6.58
C ALA A 135 1.81 19.32 -5.44
N PRO A 136 0.49 19.58 -5.31
CA PRO A 136 -0.03 20.52 -4.34
C PRO A 136 0.18 20.09 -2.87
N SER A 137 0.19 18.77 -2.59
CA SER A 137 0.39 18.26 -1.23
C SER A 137 1.87 17.97 -0.93
N ARG A 138 2.23 18.13 0.35
CA ARG A 138 3.56 17.76 0.86
C ARG A 138 3.80 16.25 0.73
N TYR A 139 2.75 15.46 0.96
CA TYR A 139 2.79 14.01 0.79
C TYR A 139 3.24 13.61 -0.62
N LEU A 140 2.57 14.08 -1.66
CA LEU A 140 2.90 13.74 -3.06
C LEU A 140 4.27 14.26 -3.47
N ARG A 141 4.64 15.48 -3.06
CA ARG A 141 5.99 16.02 -3.29
C ARG A 141 7.09 15.18 -2.61
N SER A 142 6.84 14.75 -1.36
CA SER A 142 7.80 13.90 -0.64
C SER A 142 7.96 12.54 -1.29
N LYS A 143 6.88 11.93 -1.80
CA LYS A 143 6.93 10.68 -2.57
C LYS A 143 7.78 10.84 -3.84
N ALA A 144 7.56 11.91 -4.61
CA ALA A 144 8.35 12.20 -5.80
C ALA A 144 9.84 12.39 -5.50
N ARG A 145 10.19 13.10 -4.40
CA ARG A 145 11.58 13.24 -3.96
C ARG A 145 12.22 11.91 -3.57
N GLY A 146 11.45 11.02 -2.92
CA GLY A 146 11.91 9.67 -2.60
C GLY A 146 12.18 8.81 -3.82
N GLU A 147 11.30 8.87 -4.84
CA GLU A 147 11.53 8.21 -6.13
C GLU A 147 12.83 8.73 -6.79
N ALA A 148 13.01 10.06 -6.82
CA ALA A 148 14.21 10.67 -7.39
C ALA A 148 15.50 10.22 -6.67
N ALA A 149 15.46 10.15 -5.33
CA ALA A 149 16.58 9.70 -4.52
C ALA A 149 16.96 8.23 -4.82
N LEU A 150 15.97 7.34 -4.97
CA LEU A 150 16.23 5.95 -5.33
C LEU A 150 16.72 5.80 -6.78
N ARG A 151 16.18 6.59 -7.73
CA ARG A 151 16.69 6.59 -9.11
C ARG A 151 18.16 7.01 -9.19
N ALA A 152 18.57 8.01 -8.39
CA ALA A 152 19.95 8.47 -8.31
C ALA A 152 20.92 7.38 -7.79
N ALA A 153 20.41 6.36 -7.09
CA ALA A 153 21.23 5.23 -6.63
C ALA A 153 21.64 4.26 -7.75
N GLY A 154 21.04 4.36 -8.96
CA GLY A 154 21.41 3.52 -10.12
C GLY A 154 21.05 2.04 -9.95
N LEU A 155 19.97 1.75 -9.23
CA LEU A 155 19.46 0.39 -9.02
C LEU A 155 18.50 -0.02 -10.15
N ASP A 156 18.34 -1.34 -10.32
CA ASP A 156 17.33 -1.93 -11.22
C ASP A 156 15.93 -1.80 -10.56
N MET A 157 15.45 -0.56 -10.48
CA MET A 157 14.26 -0.19 -9.73
C MET A 157 13.00 -0.18 -10.59
N THR A 158 11.92 -0.76 -10.05
CA THR A 158 10.54 -0.54 -10.54
C THR A 158 9.77 0.30 -9.53
N VAL A 159 9.07 1.33 -10.00
CA VAL A 159 8.18 2.15 -9.18
C VAL A 159 6.74 1.76 -9.45
N LEU A 160 6.00 1.39 -8.42
CA LEU A 160 4.55 1.21 -8.48
C LEU A 160 3.87 2.44 -7.89
N ARG A 161 2.97 3.06 -8.64
CA ARG A 161 2.17 4.22 -8.22
C ARG A 161 0.70 3.84 -8.09
N PRO A 162 0.28 3.32 -6.93
CA PRO A 162 -1.12 2.98 -6.72
C PRO A 162 -1.98 4.24 -6.52
N SER A 163 -3.23 4.17 -6.97
CA SER A 163 -4.34 4.98 -6.50
C SER A 163 -4.69 4.59 -5.06
N VAL A 164 -5.85 5.01 -4.55
CA VAL A 164 -6.31 4.55 -3.24
C VAL A 164 -6.47 3.03 -3.24
N ILE A 165 -5.81 2.36 -2.29
CA ILE A 165 -5.82 0.90 -2.18
C ILE A 165 -6.96 0.49 -1.24
N PHE A 166 -7.82 -0.42 -1.70
CA PHE A 166 -8.91 -0.95 -0.90
C PHE A 166 -8.74 -2.44 -0.58
N GLY A 167 -9.41 -2.90 0.50
CA GLY A 167 -9.37 -4.28 0.96
C GLY A 167 -9.82 -4.38 2.43
N GLU A 168 -9.93 -5.58 2.97
CA GLU A 168 -10.53 -5.85 4.27
C GLU A 168 -9.99 -4.96 5.42
N ARG A 169 -8.70 -4.63 5.39
CA ARG A 169 -8.01 -3.82 6.41
C ARG A 169 -7.66 -2.41 5.94
N ASP A 170 -8.29 -1.92 4.86
CA ASP A 170 -8.05 -0.56 4.39
C ASP A 170 -8.52 0.48 5.43
N ARG A 171 -7.95 1.69 5.31
CA ARG A 171 -8.29 2.82 6.19
C ARG A 171 -9.11 3.88 5.47
N PHE A 172 -9.58 3.59 4.27
CA PHE A 172 -10.32 4.54 3.45
C PHE A 172 -11.82 4.21 3.46
N LEU A 173 -12.23 3.07 2.87
CA LEU A 173 -13.64 2.69 2.84
C LEU A 173 -14.16 2.30 4.23
N ASN A 174 -13.36 1.56 5.00
CA ASN A 174 -13.71 1.20 6.39
C ASN A 174 -13.90 2.44 7.29
N LEU A 175 -13.11 3.51 7.08
CA LEU A 175 -13.30 4.77 7.80
C LEU A 175 -14.66 5.39 7.48
N PHE A 176 -15.01 5.53 6.20
CA PHE A 176 -16.27 6.13 5.79
C PHE A 176 -17.47 5.27 6.21
N ALA A 177 -17.38 3.95 6.13
CA ALA A 177 -18.39 3.05 6.66
C ALA A 177 -18.59 3.28 8.17
N SER A 178 -17.51 3.32 8.95
CA SER A 178 -17.56 3.56 10.40
C SER A 178 -18.12 4.93 10.76
N LEU A 179 -17.73 5.98 10.04
CA LEU A 179 -18.27 7.32 10.28
C LEU A 179 -19.78 7.40 10.04
N GLN A 180 -20.30 6.69 9.04
CA GLN A 180 -21.73 6.65 8.74
C GLN A 180 -22.55 5.87 9.77
N THR A 181 -21.93 5.03 10.60
CA THR A 181 -22.62 4.44 11.76
C THR A 181 -22.81 5.43 12.91
N LEU A 182 -21.88 6.40 13.03
CA LEU A 182 -21.83 7.34 14.15
C LEU A 182 -22.60 8.65 13.88
N PHE A 183 -22.58 9.13 12.63
CA PHE A 183 -23.11 10.44 12.27
C PHE A 183 -24.35 10.31 11.39
N PRO A 184 -25.41 11.11 11.64
CA PRO A 184 -26.64 11.09 10.84
C PRO A 184 -26.45 11.71 9.44
N VAL A 185 -25.43 12.53 9.26
CA VAL A 185 -25.09 13.23 8.01
C VAL A 185 -23.57 13.17 7.82
N MET A 186 -23.10 13.03 6.60
CA MET A 186 -21.69 13.01 6.23
C MET A 186 -21.25 14.32 5.57
N PRO A 187 -20.70 15.29 6.33
CA PRO A 187 -20.08 16.47 5.74
C PRO A 187 -18.77 16.07 5.05
N LEU A 188 -18.69 16.25 3.73
CA LEU A 188 -17.61 15.74 2.90
C LEU A 188 -16.89 16.85 2.15
N ALA A 189 -15.65 17.14 2.56
CA ALA A 189 -14.73 17.99 1.81
C ALA A 189 -14.18 17.22 0.60
N GLY A 190 -14.00 17.89 -0.54
CA GLY A 190 -13.45 17.28 -1.75
C GLY A 190 -14.37 16.24 -2.41
N ALA A 191 -15.70 16.35 -2.24
CA ALA A 191 -16.67 15.37 -2.74
C ALA A 191 -16.54 15.06 -4.24
N ALA A 192 -16.05 15.99 -5.06
CA ALA A 192 -15.83 15.82 -6.51
C ALA A 192 -14.44 15.27 -6.86
N ALA A 193 -13.55 15.05 -5.89
CA ALA A 193 -12.23 14.49 -6.14
C ALA A 193 -12.36 13.09 -6.76
N ARG A 194 -11.55 12.80 -7.78
CA ARG A 194 -11.63 11.57 -8.57
C ARG A 194 -10.57 10.58 -8.15
N PHE A 195 -10.99 9.33 -7.96
CA PHE A 195 -10.16 8.19 -7.60
C PHE A 195 -10.42 7.01 -8.53
N GLN A 196 -9.42 6.18 -8.71
CA GLN A 196 -9.52 4.91 -9.44
C GLN A 196 -9.01 3.79 -8.53
N PRO A 197 -9.82 3.37 -7.54
CA PRO A 197 -9.40 2.47 -6.47
C PRO A 197 -8.86 1.15 -7.01
N VAL A 198 -7.77 0.65 -6.42
CA VAL A 198 -7.13 -0.62 -6.77
C VAL A 198 -7.21 -1.60 -5.60
N TRP A 199 -7.48 -2.86 -5.90
CA TRP A 199 -7.51 -3.90 -4.87
C TRP A 199 -6.10 -4.22 -4.35
N VAL A 200 -5.99 -4.45 -3.04
CA VAL A 200 -4.70 -4.70 -2.38
C VAL A 200 -3.98 -5.93 -2.94
N GLU A 201 -4.74 -6.98 -3.32
CA GLU A 201 -4.14 -8.19 -3.90
C GLU A 201 -3.62 -7.97 -5.32
N ASP A 202 -4.25 -7.09 -6.12
CA ASP A 202 -3.74 -6.71 -7.44
C ASP A 202 -2.39 -5.97 -7.29
N VAL A 203 -2.26 -5.11 -6.27
CA VAL A 203 -0.99 -4.43 -5.95
C VAL A 203 0.07 -5.43 -5.46
N ALA A 204 -0.33 -6.39 -4.62
CA ALA A 204 0.57 -7.42 -4.12
C ALA A 204 1.06 -8.33 -5.27
N LEU A 205 0.15 -8.70 -6.18
CA LEU A 205 0.49 -9.45 -7.40
C LEU A 205 1.43 -8.65 -8.30
N ALA A 206 1.22 -7.33 -8.44
CA ALA A 206 2.11 -6.46 -9.21
C ALA A 206 3.54 -6.47 -8.64
N VAL A 207 3.70 -6.41 -7.31
CA VAL A 207 5.01 -6.54 -6.67
C VAL A 207 5.67 -7.88 -7.01
N ALA A 208 4.92 -9.00 -6.92
CA ALA A 208 5.43 -10.32 -7.23
C ALA A 208 5.84 -10.44 -8.72
N ARG A 209 4.99 -9.98 -9.64
CA ARG A 209 5.29 -10.00 -11.10
C ARG A 209 6.50 -9.14 -11.45
N CYS A 210 6.66 -7.98 -10.80
CA CYS A 210 7.86 -7.16 -11.01
C CYS A 210 9.15 -7.85 -10.56
N LEU A 211 9.12 -8.73 -9.56
CA LEU A 211 10.30 -9.52 -9.17
C LEU A 211 10.64 -10.58 -10.20
N ASP A 212 9.63 -11.16 -10.88
CA ASP A 212 9.81 -12.19 -11.90
C ASP A 212 10.24 -11.62 -13.26
N ASP A 213 9.85 -10.39 -13.57
CA ASP A 213 10.11 -9.74 -14.85
C ASP A 213 11.17 -8.64 -14.71
N ALA A 214 12.42 -8.98 -15.03
CA ALA A 214 13.53 -8.03 -15.03
C ALA A 214 13.32 -6.85 -16.02
N SER A 215 12.49 -7.03 -17.06
CA SER A 215 12.20 -5.96 -18.05
C SER A 215 11.38 -4.81 -17.44
N THR A 216 10.87 -4.97 -16.23
CA THR A 216 10.20 -3.90 -15.49
C THR A 216 11.18 -2.93 -14.80
N ALA A 217 12.48 -3.23 -14.79
CA ALA A 217 13.50 -2.33 -14.25
C ALA A 217 13.50 -1.00 -15.02
N GLY A 218 13.54 0.10 -14.28
CA GLY A 218 13.44 1.46 -14.81
C GLY A 218 12.00 1.95 -15.02
N LEU A 219 11.01 1.07 -15.05
CA LEU A 219 9.61 1.45 -15.28
C LEU A 219 8.97 2.10 -14.05
N THR A 220 8.01 2.97 -14.33
CA THR A 220 6.99 3.43 -13.39
C THR A 220 5.64 2.92 -13.89
N ILE A 221 4.94 2.16 -13.03
CA ILE A 221 3.67 1.49 -13.37
C ILE A 221 2.55 2.09 -12.51
N GLU A 222 1.48 2.55 -13.15
CA GLU A 222 0.30 3.05 -12.46
C GLU A 222 -0.61 1.89 -12.07
N CYS A 223 -0.85 1.73 -10.76
CA CYS A 223 -1.69 0.66 -10.25
C CYS A 223 -3.07 1.21 -9.92
N VAL A 224 -4.02 0.97 -10.82
CA VAL A 224 -5.40 1.46 -10.74
C VAL A 224 -6.39 0.35 -11.01
N GLY A 225 -7.60 0.46 -10.46
CA GLY A 225 -8.70 -0.45 -10.76
C GLY A 225 -9.40 -0.09 -12.08
N PRO A 226 -10.47 -0.85 -12.45
CA PRO A 226 -11.09 -0.71 -13.78
C PRO A 226 -11.97 0.54 -13.91
N ARG A 227 -12.40 1.16 -12.81
CA ARG A 227 -13.39 2.25 -12.82
C ARG A 227 -12.97 3.45 -11.99
N VAL A 228 -13.31 4.63 -12.47
CA VAL A 228 -13.12 5.92 -11.78
C VAL A 228 -14.39 6.28 -11.02
N TYR A 229 -14.20 6.75 -9.78
CA TYR A 229 -15.26 7.22 -8.88
C TYR A 229 -14.93 8.60 -8.36
N THR A 230 -15.95 9.37 -8.02
CA THR A 230 -15.82 10.54 -7.15
C THR A 230 -15.72 10.10 -5.68
N LEU A 231 -15.15 10.96 -4.82
CA LEU A 231 -15.12 10.69 -3.39
C LEU A 231 -16.54 10.53 -2.83
N ARG A 232 -17.51 11.31 -3.32
CA ARG A 232 -18.92 11.18 -2.96
C ARG A 232 -19.43 9.76 -3.23
N GLU A 233 -19.26 9.25 -4.45
CA GLU A 233 -19.69 7.90 -4.83
C GLU A 233 -19.06 6.83 -3.93
N LEU A 234 -17.76 6.94 -3.63
CA LEU A 234 -17.08 5.99 -2.73
C LEU A 234 -17.64 6.02 -1.31
N VAL A 235 -17.96 7.20 -0.79
CA VAL A 235 -18.59 7.35 0.54
C VAL A 235 -20.00 6.79 0.54
N GLU A 236 -20.80 7.08 -0.48
CA GLU A 236 -22.18 6.54 -0.61
C GLU A 236 -22.17 5.02 -0.75
N LEU A 237 -21.26 4.44 -1.55
CA LEU A 237 -21.07 2.99 -1.68
C LEU A 237 -20.65 2.35 -0.35
N ALA A 238 -19.70 2.95 0.37
CA ALA A 238 -19.27 2.45 1.67
C ALA A 238 -20.45 2.41 2.67
N GLY A 239 -21.30 3.43 2.69
CA GLY A 239 -22.50 3.47 3.50
C GLY A 239 -23.57 2.46 3.07
N HIS A 240 -23.76 2.28 1.77
CA HIS A 240 -24.68 1.31 1.23
C HIS A 240 -24.27 -0.13 1.62
N TRP A 241 -23.01 -0.50 1.40
CA TRP A 241 -22.52 -1.85 1.69
C TRP A 241 -22.41 -2.16 3.18
N SER A 242 -22.17 -1.13 4.03
CA SER A 242 -22.17 -1.29 5.48
C SER A 242 -23.56 -1.29 6.12
N GLY A 243 -24.63 -1.09 5.34
CA GLY A 243 -26.01 -0.97 5.86
C GLY A 243 -26.28 0.33 6.65
N SER A 244 -25.37 1.32 6.57
CA SER A 244 -25.44 2.56 7.36
C SER A 244 -25.46 3.80 6.47
N ARG A 245 -26.12 3.73 5.31
CA ARG A 245 -26.18 4.84 4.35
C ARG A 245 -26.70 6.13 4.97
N ARG A 246 -25.94 7.22 4.82
CA ARG A 246 -26.28 8.57 5.32
C ARG A 246 -26.23 9.59 4.17
N PRO A 247 -27.01 10.68 4.27
CA PRO A 247 -26.91 11.77 3.31
C PRO A 247 -25.51 12.38 3.31
N VAL A 248 -24.91 12.51 2.12
CA VAL A 248 -23.58 13.11 1.94
C VAL A 248 -23.75 14.58 1.56
N LEU A 249 -23.29 15.47 2.43
CA LEU A 249 -23.31 16.91 2.24
C LEU A 249 -21.93 17.38 1.76
N ALA A 250 -21.81 17.79 0.50
CA ALA A 250 -20.58 18.36 -0.03
C ALA A 250 -20.28 19.71 0.64
N LEU A 251 -19.09 19.85 1.20
CA LEU A 251 -18.64 21.09 1.79
C LEU A 251 -17.92 21.97 0.77
N PRO A 252 -18.19 23.28 0.74
CA PRO A 252 -17.33 24.24 0.06
C PRO A 252 -15.87 24.15 0.53
N ALA A 253 -14.92 24.50 -0.34
CA ALA A 253 -13.49 24.33 -0.07
C ALA A 253 -13.02 25.01 1.24
N ALA A 254 -13.57 26.21 1.56
CA ALA A 254 -13.23 26.92 2.78
C ALA A 254 -13.68 26.17 4.05
N LEU A 255 -14.92 25.66 4.06
CA LEU A 255 -15.45 24.86 5.17
C LEU A 255 -14.72 23.50 5.29
N GLY A 256 -14.37 22.89 4.17
CA GLY A 256 -13.57 21.67 4.17
C GLY A 256 -12.18 21.85 4.80
N ARG A 257 -11.52 22.99 4.53
CA ARG A 257 -10.24 23.33 5.16
C ARG A 257 -10.37 23.58 6.67
N LEU A 258 -11.46 24.24 7.09
CA LEU A 258 -11.74 24.45 8.51
C LEU A 258 -12.01 23.11 9.22
N GLN A 259 -12.79 22.23 8.60
CA GLN A 259 -13.03 20.87 9.10
C GLN A 259 -11.71 20.10 9.27
N ALA A 260 -10.83 20.11 8.26
CA ALA A 260 -9.53 19.46 8.34
C ALA A 260 -8.64 20.04 9.44
N LEU A 261 -8.62 21.36 9.61
CA LEU A 261 -7.90 22.02 10.70
C LEU A 261 -8.42 21.58 12.07
N ALA A 262 -9.74 21.53 12.26
CA ALA A 262 -10.34 21.05 13.50
C ALA A 262 -9.94 19.59 13.78
N MET A 263 -9.95 18.72 12.75
CA MET A 263 -9.53 17.32 12.88
C MET A 263 -8.02 17.15 13.14
N GLU A 264 -7.18 18.08 12.65
CA GLU A 264 -5.75 18.08 12.97
C GLU A 264 -5.45 18.41 14.42
N LEU A 265 -6.31 19.22 15.08
CA LEU A 265 -6.16 19.66 16.48
C LEU A 265 -6.71 18.62 17.47
N LEU A 266 -7.56 17.69 17.05
CA LEU A 266 -8.08 16.64 17.92
C LEU A 266 -6.99 15.65 18.30
N PRO A 267 -6.91 15.26 19.60
CA PRO A 267 -5.98 14.23 20.03
C PRO A 267 -6.36 12.86 19.43
N GLY A 268 -5.36 12.07 19.09
CA GLY A 268 -5.57 10.72 18.54
C GLY A 268 -5.17 10.56 17.08
N ARG A 269 -5.78 9.57 16.41
CA ARG A 269 -5.50 9.33 14.98
C ARG A 269 -6.16 10.40 14.11
N LYS A 270 -5.35 11.08 13.31
CA LYS A 270 -5.85 12.07 12.35
C LYS A 270 -6.68 11.37 11.27
N LEU A 271 -7.96 11.72 11.18
CA LEU A 271 -8.89 11.17 10.18
C LEU A 271 -8.71 11.86 8.83
N MET A 272 -8.47 13.17 8.85
CA MET A 272 -8.25 14.03 7.68
C MET A 272 -7.27 15.13 8.05
N SER A 273 -6.50 15.59 7.07
CA SER A 273 -5.59 16.74 7.20
C SER A 273 -5.77 17.70 6.03
N ARG A 274 -5.29 18.93 6.20
CA ARG A 274 -5.24 19.91 5.08
C ARG A 274 -4.41 19.37 3.91
N ASP A 275 -3.35 18.63 4.19
CA ASP A 275 -2.51 17.99 3.16
C ASP A 275 -3.27 16.92 2.36
N ASN A 276 -4.22 16.19 2.99
CA ASN A 276 -5.12 15.29 2.25
C ASN A 276 -6.06 16.07 1.30
N ILE A 277 -6.59 17.21 1.74
CA ILE A 277 -7.39 18.09 0.86
C ILE A 277 -6.55 18.59 -0.31
N ASP A 278 -5.30 18.98 -0.05
CA ASP A 278 -4.38 19.39 -1.13
C ASP A 278 -4.04 18.22 -2.07
N SER A 279 -3.91 16.99 -1.57
CA SER A 279 -3.75 15.80 -2.41
C SER A 279 -4.95 15.57 -3.34
N MET A 280 -6.17 15.87 -2.88
CA MET A 280 -7.40 15.70 -3.65
C MET A 280 -7.56 16.71 -4.81
N LYS A 281 -6.73 17.75 -4.88
CA LYS A 281 -6.70 18.66 -6.03
C LYS A 281 -6.14 18.01 -7.30
N VAL A 282 -5.42 16.92 -7.15
CA VAL A 282 -4.94 16.08 -8.27
C VAL A 282 -5.78 14.81 -8.30
N ALA A 283 -6.34 14.51 -9.47
CA ALA A 283 -7.10 13.28 -9.64
C ALA A 283 -6.19 12.04 -9.43
N SER A 284 -6.62 11.11 -8.58
CA SER A 284 -5.91 9.85 -8.35
C SER A 284 -6.41 8.79 -9.35
N VAL A 285 -6.19 9.07 -10.64
CA VAL A 285 -6.60 8.24 -11.78
C VAL A 285 -5.41 8.05 -12.74
N ALA A 286 -5.42 6.97 -13.53
CA ALA A 286 -4.36 6.71 -14.48
C ALA A 286 -4.16 7.91 -15.42
N SER A 287 -2.92 8.25 -15.68
CA SER A 287 -2.55 9.37 -16.57
C SER A 287 -2.72 9.05 -18.05
N GLY A 288 -2.78 7.76 -18.41
CA GLY A 288 -2.74 7.26 -19.78
C GLY A 288 -1.38 7.44 -20.48
N LYS A 289 -0.35 7.88 -19.75
CA LYS A 289 1.01 8.12 -20.27
C LYS A 289 2.03 7.06 -19.80
N LEU A 290 1.73 6.40 -18.71
CA LEU A 290 2.57 5.36 -18.11
C LEU A 290 1.87 4.00 -18.24
N PRO A 291 2.62 2.89 -18.28
CA PRO A 291 2.02 1.57 -18.26
C PRO A 291 1.20 1.33 -16.99
N GLY A 292 0.10 0.61 -17.11
CA GLY A 292 -0.72 0.14 -16.00
C GLY A 292 -0.45 -1.32 -15.64
N LEU A 293 -1.36 -1.91 -14.88
CA LEU A 293 -1.26 -3.32 -14.42
C LEU A 293 -1.34 -4.33 -15.57
N GLU A 294 -1.92 -3.97 -16.71
CA GLU A 294 -1.95 -4.78 -17.93
C GLU A 294 -0.54 -5.10 -18.45
N ARG A 295 0.46 -4.22 -18.22
CA ARG A 295 1.87 -4.48 -18.56
C ARG A 295 2.43 -5.70 -17.83
N LEU A 296 1.85 -6.04 -16.68
CA LEU A 296 2.21 -7.20 -15.87
C LEU A 296 1.28 -8.40 -16.11
N GLY A 297 0.35 -8.32 -17.07
CA GLY A 297 -0.65 -9.34 -17.32
C GLY A 297 -1.67 -9.48 -16.18
N ILE A 298 -1.96 -8.39 -15.47
CA ILE A 298 -2.90 -8.38 -14.35
C ILE A 298 -4.22 -7.76 -14.81
N GLU A 299 -5.28 -8.55 -14.75
CA GLU A 299 -6.65 -8.07 -14.88
C GLU A 299 -7.10 -7.47 -13.54
N THR A 300 -7.51 -6.22 -13.58
CA THR A 300 -7.81 -5.45 -12.36
C THR A 300 -9.18 -5.79 -11.79
N THR A 301 -9.25 -5.98 -10.47
CA THR A 301 -10.43 -6.40 -9.75
C THR A 301 -11.39 -5.23 -9.47
N PRO A 302 -12.67 -5.33 -9.87
CA PRO A 302 -13.67 -4.29 -9.57
C PRO A 302 -13.93 -4.13 -8.07
N LEU A 303 -14.13 -2.87 -7.65
CA LEU A 303 -14.43 -2.52 -6.25
C LEU A 303 -15.68 -3.24 -5.74
N GLU A 304 -16.71 -3.33 -6.56
CA GLU A 304 -18.01 -3.94 -6.26
C GLU A 304 -17.91 -5.45 -6.00
N SER A 305 -16.90 -6.12 -6.49
CA SER A 305 -16.70 -7.56 -6.30
C SER A 305 -16.16 -7.90 -4.91
N ILE A 306 -15.46 -6.96 -4.28
CA ILE A 306 -14.70 -7.20 -3.04
C ILE A 306 -15.27 -6.40 -1.86
N ALA A 307 -15.49 -5.10 -2.01
CA ALA A 307 -15.82 -4.22 -0.90
C ALA A 307 -17.10 -4.61 -0.13
N PRO A 308 -18.18 -5.10 -0.76
CA PRO A 308 -19.37 -5.55 -0.03
C PRO A 308 -19.09 -6.68 0.95
N ARG A 309 -18.10 -7.54 0.67
CA ARG A 309 -17.80 -8.72 1.48
C ARG A 309 -17.28 -8.37 2.87
N TYR A 310 -16.48 -7.30 2.98
CA TYR A 310 -15.88 -6.90 4.26
C TYR A 310 -16.59 -5.71 4.91
N LEU A 311 -17.18 -4.79 4.14
CA LEU A 311 -17.92 -3.65 4.68
C LEU A 311 -19.26 -4.06 5.28
N GLY A 312 -19.91 -5.11 4.78
CA GLY A 312 -21.16 -5.64 5.32
C GLY A 312 -21.06 -6.13 6.77
N HIS A 313 -19.87 -6.25 7.34
CA HIS A 313 -19.66 -6.66 8.72
C HIS A 313 -19.44 -5.49 9.70
N VAL A 314 -19.42 -4.24 9.21
CA VAL A 314 -19.11 -3.05 10.02
C VAL A 314 -20.31 -2.64 10.90
N SER A 315 -21.55 -2.91 10.48
CA SER A 315 -22.75 -2.61 11.29
C SER A 315 -23.14 -3.77 12.19
N GLY A 316 -23.55 -3.47 13.45
CA GLY A 316 -24.07 -4.49 14.38
C GLY A 316 -25.28 -5.25 13.83
N GLU A 317 -26.13 -4.60 13.03
CA GLU A 317 -27.28 -5.22 12.36
C GLU A 317 -26.87 -6.24 11.30
N ALA A 318 -25.90 -5.91 10.43
CA ALA A 318 -25.37 -6.85 9.44
C ALA A 318 -24.70 -8.06 10.11
N ARG A 319 -24.05 -7.86 11.25
CA ARG A 319 -23.50 -8.95 12.07
C ARG A 319 -24.59 -9.84 12.66
N LEU A 320 -25.68 -9.26 13.15
CA LEU A 320 -26.84 -10.01 13.64
C LEU A 320 -27.58 -10.76 12.52
N GLU A 321 -27.71 -10.17 11.34
CA GLU A 321 -28.29 -10.84 10.18
C GLU A 321 -27.43 -12.00 9.68
N ALA A 322 -26.11 -11.83 9.63
CA ALA A 322 -25.19 -12.93 9.29
C ALA A 322 -25.28 -14.08 10.31
N TRP A 323 -25.45 -13.77 11.59
CA TRP A 323 -25.65 -14.78 12.64
C TRP A 323 -27.03 -15.47 12.50
N ARG A 324 -28.11 -14.73 12.25
CA ARG A 324 -29.47 -15.26 11.98
C ARG A 324 -29.48 -16.15 10.74
N ALA A 325 -28.81 -15.77 9.67
CA ALA A 325 -28.69 -16.57 8.46
C ALA A 325 -27.94 -17.90 8.68
N ARG A 326 -26.94 -17.91 9.56
CA ARG A 326 -26.24 -19.15 9.99
C ARG A 326 -27.13 -20.03 10.88
N ALA A 327 -27.87 -19.45 11.82
CA ALA A 327 -28.76 -20.16 12.71
C ALA A 327 -29.99 -20.79 12.01
N ARG A 328 -30.38 -20.27 10.84
CA ARG A 328 -31.47 -20.84 10.01
C ARG A 328 -31.04 -22.03 9.13
N ARG A 329 -29.76 -22.36 9.08
CA ARG A 329 -29.19 -23.48 8.30
C ARG A 329 -28.74 -24.66 9.17
N GLY A 330 -28.98 -24.62 10.46
CA GLY A 330 -28.96 -25.73 11.41
C GLY A 330 -30.37 -26.03 11.83
#